data_2639111718710174dcaf9870721cd443
#
_entry.id   2639111718710174dcaf9870721cd443
#
_cell.length_a   1.000
_cell.length_b   1.000
_cell.length_c   1.000
_cell.angle_alpha   90.00
_cell.angle_beta   90.00
_cell.angle_gamma   90.00
#
_symmetry.space_group_name_H-M   'P 1'
#
loop_
_entity.id
_entity.type
_entity.pdbx_description
1 polymer ?
#
loop_
_entity_poly.entity_id
_entity_poly.type
_entity_poly.pdbx_seq_one_letter_code
_entity_poly.pdbx_strand_id
1 'polypeptide(L)'
;MSISNILNWFGKRGVEVYDYDSDYQIKNIGNIVIPEKLTSKNAFLLSNSVPEIFFPIDFYADRISKLIFIIENKSGREVASSELNRLISDEINPLFSFSDLVYNYVFSLLSDGNAINYLQVPSLYKTISPNTIERWDVLQPNLVEIGEHANINILNISSLKELIKKAQYLQGSGLRQDLQIDRLRIHNVGMKRRGNSVIFSEGLLWKANKSIDTLLAVYSARYNVYANNGAAGYLAHKATANTNSDLEAVIAGANKREQILKDINERNGITGRRNLWGVSGVPIEFVKTLATINELMPFEETLEDSIKIASVFQIPPVLVPRKDQSTYDNQENAERNVWENGLLSMAATVCQNLTKMFGITGNVKIGFDASNVSSLTQNESTNQDLIAKQLTNLEKMKQLNPEIDINQVITEIFNNYGKY
;
A
#
# COMPACT_ATOMS: atom_id res chain seq x y z
N MET A 1 -23.76 -41.18 16.05
CA MET A 1 -23.18 -40.18 15.14
C MET A 1 -21.86 -40.71 14.63
N SER A 2 -21.72 -40.85 13.32
CA SER A 2 -20.50 -41.43 12.72
C SER A 2 -19.36 -40.42 12.78
N ILE A 3 -18.15 -40.93 13.06
CA ILE A 3 -16.89 -40.13 13.09
C ILE A 3 -16.67 -39.33 11.78
N SER A 4 -17.20 -39.84 10.66
CA SER A 4 -17.18 -39.14 9.36
C SER A 4 -17.95 -37.81 9.36
N ASN A 5 -18.99 -37.64 10.16
CA ASN A 5 -19.74 -36.38 10.27
C ASN A 5 -19.01 -35.34 11.12
N ILE A 6 -18.17 -35.78 12.05
CA ILE A 6 -17.37 -34.88 12.87
C ILE A 6 -16.17 -34.36 12.06
N LEU A 7 -15.52 -35.21 11.27
CA LEU A 7 -14.43 -34.81 10.38
C LEU A 7 -14.89 -33.90 9.25
N ASN A 8 -16.08 -34.09 8.70
CA ASN A 8 -16.68 -33.16 7.73
C ASN A 8 -17.08 -31.82 8.34
N TRP A 9 -17.37 -31.77 9.65
CA TRP A 9 -17.65 -30.52 10.35
C TRP A 9 -16.37 -29.69 10.61
N PHE A 10 -15.23 -30.36 10.87
CA PHE A 10 -13.93 -29.69 11.00
C PHE A 10 -13.28 -29.35 9.64
N GLY A 11 -13.53 -30.15 8.59
CA GLY A 11 -12.99 -29.92 7.25
C GLY A 11 -13.64 -28.73 6.50
N LYS A 12 -14.81 -28.26 6.94
CA LYS A 12 -15.49 -27.10 6.37
C LYS A 12 -15.21 -25.76 7.05
N ARG A 13 -14.29 -25.72 8.01
CA ARG A 13 -13.74 -24.47 8.53
C ARG A 13 -12.43 -24.07 7.83
N GLY A 14 -12.33 -24.32 6.53
CA GLY A 14 -11.51 -23.45 5.70
C GLY A 14 -12.12 -22.06 5.81
N VAL A 15 -11.30 -21.05 6.09
CA VAL A 15 -11.71 -19.65 5.95
C VAL A 15 -12.37 -19.57 4.59
N GLU A 16 -13.70 -19.43 4.56
CA GLU A 16 -14.43 -19.07 3.35
C GLU A 16 -13.93 -17.68 3.02
N VAL A 17 -12.91 -17.61 2.17
CA VAL A 17 -12.57 -16.37 1.47
C VAL A 17 -13.82 -16.09 0.66
N TYR A 18 -14.59 -15.10 1.08
CA TYR A 18 -15.81 -14.70 0.44
C TYR A 18 -15.56 -14.46 -1.03
N ASP A 19 -16.20 -15.30 -1.85
CA ASP A 19 -16.18 -15.24 -3.30
C ASP A 19 -16.94 -13.98 -3.75
N TYR A 20 -16.19 -12.89 -3.87
CA TYR A 20 -16.70 -11.59 -4.31
C TYR A 20 -16.59 -11.42 -5.83
N ASP A 21 -17.03 -12.30 -6.60
CA ASP A 21 -17.11 -12.40 -8.05
C ASP A 21 -16.30 -13.57 -8.62
N SER A 22 -16.95 -14.32 -9.49
CA SER A 22 -16.46 -15.47 -10.23
C SER A 22 -15.26 -15.20 -11.17
N ASP A 23 -14.75 -13.97 -11.22
CA ASP A 23 -13.60 -13.58 -12.04
C ASP A 23 -12.24 -13.67 -11.32
N TYR A 24 -12.23 -14.09 -10.05
CA TYR A 24 -11.00 -14.28 -9.30
C TYR A 24 -10.50 -15.71 -9.40
N GLN A 25 -9.57 -15.95 -10.30
CA GLN A 25 -8.71 -17.13 -10.19
C GLN A 25 -7.65 -16.84 -9.13
N ILE A 26 -7.89 -17.40 -7.95
CA ILE A 26 -6.96 -17.33 -6.81
C ILE A 26 -6.07 -18.57 -6.88
N LYS A 27 -4.77 -18.40 -7.17
CA LYS A 27 -3.80 -19.47 -7.01
C LYS A 27 -3.31 -19.52 -5.57
N ASN A 28 -3.58 -20.62 -4.89
CA ASN A 28 -3.02 -20.90 -3.57
C ASN A 28 -1.50 -21.13 -3.68
N ILE A 29 -0.71 -20.18 -3.19
CA ILE A 29 0.72 -20.31 -3.00
C ILE A 29 0.93 -20.56 -1.49
N GLY A 30 0.86 -21.83 -1.06
CA GLY A 30 1.09 -22.24 0.33
C GLY A 30 0.34 -21.40 1.37
N ASN A 31 -0.92 -21.44 1.53
CA ASN A 31 -1.76 -20.65 2.45
C ASN A 31 -1.82 -19.13 2.21
N ILE A 32 -1.03 -18.58 1.30
CA ILE A 32 -1.10 -17.17 0.89
C ILE A 32 -1.78 -17.11 -0.47
N VAL A 33 -2.94 -16.48 -0.51
CA VAL A 33 -3.69 -16.26 -1.73
C VAL A 33 -3.23 -14.94 -2.32
N ILE A 34 -2.39 -14.98 -3.36
CA ILE A 34 -1.99 -13.77 -4.09
C ILE A 34 -2.88 -13.66 -5.33
N PRO A 35 -3.66 -12.57 -5.46
CA PRO A 35 -4.45 -12.32 -6.66
C PRO A 35 -3.58 -12.21 -7.91
N GLU A 36 -4.06 -12.70 -9.05
CA GLU A 36 -3.32 -12.65 -10.32
C GLU A 36 -3.27 -11.25 -10.94
N LYS A 37 -4.19 -10.38 -10.58
CA LYS A 37 -4.30 -9.01 -11.13
C LYS A 37 -4.71 -8.03 -10.05
N LEU A 38 -4.28 -6.78 -10.24
CA LEU A 38 -4.80 -5.68 -9.44
C LEU A 38 -6.28 -5.42 -9.81
N THR A 39 -7.13 -5.40 -8.80
CA THR A 39 -8.52 -5.02 -8.92
C THR A 39 -8.90 -4.03 -7.82
N SER A 40 -9.98 -3.30 -8.01
CA SER A 40 -10.46 -2.35 -7.01
C SER A 40 -10.84 -2.99 -5.66
N LYS A 41 -11.13 -4.28 -5.65
CA LYS A 41 -11.51 -5.01 -4.43
C LYS A 41 -10.31 -5.60 -3.69
N ASN A 42 -9.20 -5.88 -4.38
CA ASN A 42 -8.04 -6.51 -3.78
C ASN A 42 -6.84 -5.56 -3.58
N ALA A 43 -6.96 -4.30 -3.99
CA ALA A 43 -5.87 -3.32 -3.87
C ALA A 43 -5.32 -3.23 -2.44
N PHE A 44 -6.20 -3.16 -1.44
CA PHE A 44 -5.82 -3.16 -0.04
C PHE A 44 -5.13 -4.47 0.40
N LEU A 45 -5.63 -5.63 -0.06
CA LEU A 45 -5.00 -6.94 0.25
C LEU A 45 -3.63 -7.08 -0.40
N LEU A 46 -3.48 -6.69 -1.67
CA LEU A 46 -2.19 -6.71 -2.37
C LEU A 46 -1.17 -5.80 -1.70
N SER A 47 -1.60 -4.62 -1.25
CA SER A 47 -0.76 -3.68 -0.52
C SER A 47 -0.23 -4.25 0.80
N ASN A 48 -0.94 -5.18 1.43
CA ASN A 48 -0.49 -5.86 2.65
C ASN A 48 0.29 -7.15 2.40
N SER A 49 0.18 -7.73 1.20
CA SER A 49 0.71 -9.07 0.91
C SER A 49 1.98 -9.05 0.07
N VAL A 50 2.20 -8.00 -0.73
CA VAL A 50 3.31 -7.88 -1.68
C VAL A 50 4.27 -6.79 -1.22
N PRO A 51 5.51 -7.15 -0.83
CA PRO A 51 6.46 -6.20 -0.25
C PRO A 51 6.75 -4.97 -1.12
N GLU A 52 6.83 -5.14 -2.44
CA GLU A 52 7.12 -4.05 -3.39
C GLU A 52 5.97 -3.06 -3.51
N ILE A 53 4.74 -3.51 -3.24
CA ILE A 53 3.55 -2.65 -3.19
C ILE A 53 3.40 -2.03 -1.79
N PHE A 54 3.70 -2.82 -0.75
CA PHE A 54 3.63 -2.39 0.64
C PHE A 54 4.59 -1.22 0.91
N PHE A 55 5.84 -1.34 0.46
CA PHE A 55 6.92 -0.39 0.77
C PHE A 55 6.56 1.08 0.50
N PRO A 56 6.11 1.50 -0.71
CA PRO A 56 5.84 2.91 -0.97
C PRO A 56 4.63 3.44 -0.19
N ILE A 57 3.66 2.61 0.10
CA ILE A 57 2.47 2.99 0.88
C ILE A 57 2.83 3.14 2.35
N ASP A 58 3.56 2.16 2.90
CA ASP A 58 4.07 2.17 4.26
C ASP A 58 5.01 3.37 4.50
N PHE A 59 5.87 3.66 3.53
CA PHE A 59 6.78 4.81 3.57
C PHE A 59 6.03 6.13 3.81
N TYR A 60 4.91 6.33 3.16
CA TYR A 60 4.07 7.51 3.34
C TYR A 60 3.29 7.44 4.65
N ALA A 61 2.64 6.31 4.93
CA ALA A 61 1.80 6.15 6.11
C ALA A 61 2.60 6.28 7.41
N ASP A 62 3.76 5.63 7.49
CA ASP A 62 4.65 5.68 8.65
C ASP A 62 5.17 7.10 8.91
N ARG A 63 5.62 7.81 7.88
CA ARG A 63 6.18 9.15 8.04
C ARG A 63 5.12 10.19 8.40
N ILE A 64 3.95 10.14 7.79
CA ILE A 64 2.86 11.07 8.08
C ILE A 64 2.28 10.82 9.47
N SER A 65 2.16 9.55 9.89
CA SER A 65 1.63 9.21 11.20
C SER A 65 2.53 9.66 12.37
N LYS A 66 3.82 9.85 12.13
CA LYS A 66 4.81 10.31 13.11
C LYS A 66 4.97 11.83 13.20
N LEU A 67 4.26 12.58 12.35
CA LEU A 67 4.23 14.04 12.48
C LEU A 67 3.53 14.46 13.77
N ILE A 68 3.91 15.62 14.28
CA ILE A 68 3.26 16.22 15.44
C ILE A 68 2.02 16.97 14.94
N PHE A 69 0.82 16.45 15.25
CA PHE A 69 -0.42 17.13 14.90
C PHE A 69 -0.75 18.20 15.95
N ILE A 70 -1.17 19.36 15.47
CA ILE A 70 -1.46 20.53 16.29
C ILE A 70 -2.80 21.16 15.90
N ILE A 71 -3.41 21.87 16.82
CA ILE A 71 -4.55 22.74 16.49
C ILE A 71 -4.02 24.14 16.24
N GLU A 72 -4.26 24.66 15.07
CA GLU A 72 -3.76 25.98 14.65
C GLU A 72 -4.88 26.91 14.19
N ASN A 73 -4.65 28.21 14.32
CA ASN A 73 -5.51 29.22 13.75
C ASN A 73 -5.16 29.49 12.27
N LYS A 74 -5.90 30.37 11.59
CA LYS A 74 -5.63 30.75 10.18
C LYS A 74 -4.25 31.37 9.96
N SER A 75 -3.63 31.91 11.01
CA SER A 75 -2.28 32.48 10.95
C SER A 75 -1.18 31.42 11.19
N GLY A 76 -1.50 30.15 11.33
CA GLY A 76 -0.55 29.07 11.61
C GLY A 76 -0.02 29.06 13.05
N ARG A 77 -0.68 29.77 13.99
CA ARG A 77 -0.29 29.72 15.42
C ARG A 77 -1.09 28.65 16.15
N GLU A 78 -0.40 27.90 16.96
CA GLU A 78 -1.03 26.89 17.82
C GLU A 78 -2.05 27.52 18.76
N VAL A 79 -3.18 26.84 18.92
CA VAL A 79 -4.30 27.22 19.79
C VAL A 79 -4.50 26.15 20.85
N ALA A 80 -4.31 26.53 22.10
CA ALA A 80 -4.61 25.66 23.23
C ALA A 80 -6.12 25.51 23.41
N SER A 81 -6.66 24.34 23.05
CA SER A 81 -8.06 23.95 23.27
C SER A 81 -8.11 22.52 23.74
N SER A 82 -8.46 22.28 25.01
CA SER A 82 -8.53 20.91 25.57
C SER A 82 -9.50 20.02 24.80
N GLU A 83 -10.62 20.55 24.35
CA GLU A 83 -11.64 19.80 23.59
C GLU A 83 -11.14 19.38 22.21
N LEU A 84 -10.44 20.27 21.52
CA LEU A 84 -9.89 19.96 20.19
C LEU A 84 -8.65 19.09 20.28
N ASN A 85 -7.79 19.33 21.28
CA ASN A 85 -6.58 18.52 21.49
C ASN A 85 -6.93 17.06 21.79
N ARG A 86 -8.06 16.78 22.45
CA ARG A 86 -8.55 15.41 22.64
C ARG A 86 -8.77 14.67 21.33
N LEU A 87 -9.20 15.35 20.27
CA LEU A 87 -9.46 14.72 18.94
C LEU A 87 -8.18 14.30 18.22
N ILE A 88 -7.03 14.89 18.56
CA ILE A 88 -5.72 14.59 17.97
C ILE A 88 -4.80 13.88 18.99
N SER A 89 -5.35 13.37 20.09
CA SER A 89 -4.64 12.61 21.10
C SER A 89 -5.12 11.15 21.14
N ASP A 90 -4.40 10.31 21.87
CA ASP A 90 -4.75 8.89 22.06
C ASP A 90 -6.08 8.68 22.80
N GLU A 91 -6.64 9.73 23.40
CA GLU A 91 -7.96 9.67 24.04
C GLU A 91 -9.10 9.47 23.05
N ILE A 92 -8.88 9.72 21.76
CA ILE A 92 -9.92 9.58 20.72
C ILE A 92 -10.31 8.12 20.44
N ASN A 93 -9.44 7.17 20.77
CA ASN A 93 -9.74 5.75 20.59
C ASN A 93 -9.13 4.91 21.72
N PRO A 94 -9.90 4.06 22.41
CA PRO A 94 -9.38 3.27 23.52
C PRO A 94 -8.51 2.07 23.11
N LEU A 95 -8.45 1.74 21.81
CA LEU A 95 -7.75 0.56 21.29
C LEU A 95 -6.49 0.90 20.48
N PHE A 96 -6.47 2.07 19.86
CA PHE A 96 -5.40 2.50 18.94
C PHE A 96 -4.93 3.90 19.31
N SER A 97 -3.63 4.14 19.21
CA SER A 97 -3.08 5.49 19.33
C SER A 97 -3.55 6.38 18.16
N PHE A 98 -3.50 7.68 18.34
CA PHE A 98 -3.81 8.62 17.25
C PHE A 98 -2.88 8.39 16.04
N SER A 99 -1.61 8.12 16.29
CA SER A 99 -0.63 7.78 15.25
C SER A 99 -1.03 6.53 14.46
N ASP A 100 -1.50 5.46 15.14
CA ASP A 100 -1.98 4.24 14.47
C ASP A 100 -3.22 4.51 13.60
N LEU A 101 -4.12 5.37 14.08
CA LEU A 101 -5.31 5.75 13.31
C LEU A 101 -4.92 6.54 12.05
N VAL A 102 -3.99 7.50 12.17
CA VAL A 102 -3.48 8.25 11.03
C VAL A 102 -2.74 7.34 10.05
N TYR A 103 -1.92 6.40 10.55
CA TYR A 103 -1.26 5.40 9.72
C TYR A 103 -2.28 4.60 8.92
N ASN A 104 -3.27 4.00 9.56
CA ASN A 104 -4.31 3.20 8.91
C ASN A 104 -5.14 4.03 7.93
N TYR A 105 -5.39 5.30 8.26
CA TYR A 105 -6.09 6.25 7.40
C TYR A 105 -5.31 6.50 6.11
N VAL A 106 -4.02 6.86 6.22
CA VAL A 106 -3.15 7.15 5.06
C VAL A 106 -2.92 5.88 4.25
N PHE A 107 -2.67 4.75 4.91
CA PHE A 107 -2.49 3.47 4.27
C PHE A 107 -3.72 3.07 3.42
N SER A 108 -4.93 3.19 3.97
CA SER A 108 -6.18 2.92 3.23
C SER A 108 -6.39 3.90 2.08
N LEU A 109 -6.06 5.17 2.30
CA LEU A 109 -6.20 6.22 1.30
C LEU A 109 -5.28 6.00 0.08
N LEU A 110 -4.05 5.53 0.31
CA LEU A 110 -3.05 5.29 -0.75
C LEU A 110 -3.24 3.93 -1.44
N SER A 111 -3.59 2.89 -0.69
CA SER A 111 -3.77 1.54 -1.22
C SER A 111 -5.07 1.38 -2.01
N ASP A 112 -6.20 1.72 -1.39
CA ASP A 112 -7.54 1.58 -2.00
C ASP A 112 -7.97 2.82 -2.80
N GLY A 113 -7.43 3.99 -2.46
CA GLY A 113 -7.88 5.29 -2.95
C GLY A 113 -8.97 5.92 -2.10
N ASN A 114 -9.41 5.24 -1.05
CA ASN A 114 -10.50 5.67 -0.18
C ASN A 114 -10.19 5.31 1.26
N ALA A 115 -10.29 6.27 2.16
CA ALA A 115 -10.27 6.04 3.60
C ALA A 115 -11.69 6.14 4.14
N ILE A 116 -12.16 5.05 4.74
CA ILE A 116 -13.50 4.94 5.29
C ILE A 116 -13.40 5.10 6.80
N ASN A 117 -14.01 6.16 7.32
CA ASN A 117 -13.95 6.52 8.73
C ASN A 117 -15.33 6.42 9.35
N TYR A 118 -15.39 5.96 10.58
CA TYR A 118 -16.61 5.88 11.35
C TYR A 118 -16.43 6.64 12.66
N LEU A 119 -17.33 7.61 12.89
CA LEU A 119 -17.33 8.43 14.10
C LEU A 119 -18.41 7.95 15.06
N GLN A 120 -18.03 7.45 16.22
CA GLN A 120 -18.97 7.11 17.26
C GLN A 120 -19.38 8.37 18.00
N VAL A 121 -20.69 8.61 17.98
CA VAL A 121 -21.34 9.74 18.63
C VAL A 121 -22.53 9.19 19.42
N PRO A 122 -22.79 9.61 20.64
CA PRO A 122 -23.95 9.18 21.40
C PRO A 122 -25.25 9.37 20.61
N SER A 123 -26.17 8.44 20.74
CA SER A 123 -27.45 8.45 20.00
C SER A 123 -28.32 9.69 20.24
N LEU A 124 -28.05 10.39 21.34
CA LEU A 124 -28.70 11.63 21.71
C LEU A 124 -28.39 12.80 20.74
N TYR A 125 -27.19 12.79 20.15
CA TYR A 125 -26.76 13.86 19.25
C TYR A 125 -27.02 13.50 17.79
N LYS A 126 -27.72 14.39 17.08
CA LYS A 126 -28.02 14.25 15.63
C LYS A 126 -26.92 14.81 14.74
N THR A 127 -26.13 15.74 15.27
CA THR A 127 -25.05 16.43 14.53
C THR A 127 -23.70 16.04 15.07
N ILE A 128 -22.74 15.86 14.17
CA ILE A 128 -21.34 15.63 14.55
C ILE A 128 -20.69 16.99 14.78
N SER A 129 -20.14 17.16 15.97
CA SER A 129 -19.33 18.30 16.36
C SER A 129 -18.13 17.83 17.18
N PRO A 130 -17.07 18.60 17.32
CA PRO A 130 -15.88 18.20 18.09
C PRO A 130 -16.19 17.64 19.47
N ASN A 131 -17.18 18.21 20.16
CA ASN A 131 -17.55 17.85 21.53
C ASN A 131 -18.42 16.59 21.61
N THR A 132 -19.05 16.16 20.51
CA THR A 132 -19.94 15.01 20.48
C THR A 132 -19.28 13.73 20.03
N ILE A 133 -18.06 13.80 19.48
CA ILE A 133 -17.31 12.63 19.01
C ILE A 133 -16.72 11.92 20.22
N GLU A 134 -17.10 10.68 20.47
CA GLU A 134 -16.53 9.83 21.52
C GLU A 134 -15.35 9.00 21.00
N ARG A 135 -15.45 8.54 19.74
CA ARG A 135 -14.44 7.66 19.17
C ARG A 135 -14.36 7.81 17.65
N TRP A 136 -13.15 7.71 17.13
CA TRP A 136 -12.85 7.62 15.72
C TRP A 136 -12.29 6.25 15.37
N ASP A 137 -12.88 5.57 14.41
CA ASP A 137 -12.43 4.30 13.85
C ASP A 137 -12.13 4.44 12.37
N VAL A 138 -10.99 3.92 11.94
CA VAL A 138 -10.65 3.76 10.52
C VAL A 138 -11.02 2.34 10.10
N LEU A 139 -11.97 2.22 9.19
CA LEU A 139 -12.46 0.93 8.72
C LEU A 139 -11.63 0.45 7.52
N GLN A 140 -11.30 -0.84 7.50
CA GLN A 140 -10.60 -1.44 6.37
C GLN A 140 -11.50 -1.45 5.13
N PRO A 141 -11.08 -0.88 3.99
CA PRO A 141 -11.94 -0.74 2.81
C PRO A 141 -12.48 -2.06 2.26
N ASN A 142 -11.72 -3.15 2.38
CA ASN A 142 -12.12 -4.49 1.94
C ASN A 142 -13.19 -5.15 2.83
N LEU A 143 -13.43 -4.62 4.03
CA LEU A 143 -14.44 -5.12 4.97
C LEU A 143 -15.70 -4.26 5.00
N VAL A 144 -15.78 -3.20 4.20
CA VAL A 144 -16.94 -2.32 4.16
C VAL A 144 -17.70 -2.49 2.84
N GLU A 145 -18.95 -2.89 2.93
CA GLU A 145 -19.88 -2.93 1.80
C GLU A 145 -20.76 -1.68 1.80
N ILE A 146 -20.69 -0.91 0.71
CA ILE A 146 -21.53 0.26 0.53
C ILE A 146 -22.35 0.08 -0.76
N GLY A 147 -23.65 0.02 -0.61
CA GLY A 147 -24.60 0.06 -1.72
C GLY A 147 -24.99 1.49 -2.05
N GLU A 148 -24.80 1.91 -3.30
CA GLU A 148 -25.21 3.22 -3.79
C GLU A 148 -26.64 3.17 -4.34
N HIS A 149 -27.33 4.31 -4.30
CA HIS A 149 -28.62 4.45 -4.99
C HIS A 149 -28.43 4.48 -6.51
N ALA A 150 -29.27 3.78 -7.24
CA ALA A 150 -29.31 3.89 -8.71
C ALA A 150 -29.99 5.22 -9.13
N ASN A 151 -29.53 5.78 -10.27
CA ASN A 151 -30.16 6.93 -10.90
C ASN A 151 -30.13 8.24 -10.07
N ILE A 152 -28.99 8.56 -9.50
CA ILE A 152 -28.81 9.79 -8.72
C ILE A 152 -28.41 10.94 -9.62
N ASN A 153 -29.04 12.09 -9.46
CA ASN A 153 -28.54 13.35 -10.03
C ASN A 153 -27.49 13.95 -9.12
N ILE A 154 -26.22 13.74 -9.48
CA ILE A 154 -25.04 14.16 -8.70
C ILE A 154 -25.05 15.66 -8.40
N LEU A 155 -25.62 16.48 -9.24
CA LEU A 155 -25.63 17.95 -9.11
C LEU A 155 -26.52 18.45 -7.96
N ASN A 156 -27.47 17.63 -7.51
CA ASN A 156 -28.43 18.01 -6.48
C ASN A 156 -28.19 17.36 -5.11
N ILE A 157 -27.04 16.71 -4.93
CA ILE A 157 -26.72 15.98 -3.70
C ILE A 157 -26.15 16.93 -2.66
N SER A 158 -26.71 16.90 -1.47
CA SER A 158 -26.26 17.67 -0.32
C SER A 158 -25.61 16.82 0.79
N SER A 159 -25.84 15.50 0.79
CA SER A 159 -25.36 14.61 1.84
C SER A 159 -25.04 13.19 1.35
N LEU A 160 -24.15 12.48 2.07
CA LEU A 160 -23.83 11.07 1.81
C LEU A 160 -25.09 10.16 1.94
N LYS A 161 -26.06 10.55 2.74
CA LYS A 161 -27.35 9.82 2.89
C LYS A 161 -28.10 9.66 1.59
N GLU A 162 -28.03 10.67 0.72
CA GLU A 162 -28.71 10.65 -0.57
C GLU A 162 -28.00 9.73 -1.57
N LEU A 163 -26.71 9.47 -1.36
CA LEU A 163 -25.89 8.60 -2.20
C LEU A 163 -25.93 7.14 -1.75
N ILE A 164 -25.92 6.91 -0.44
CA ILE A 164 -25.75 5.58 0.15
C ILE A 164 -27.12 5.01 0.52
N LYS A 165 -27.45 3.88 -0.09
CA LYS A 165 -28.64 3.09 0.26
C LYS A 165 -28.41 2.23 1.50
N LYS A 166 -27.22 1.63 1.62
CA LYS A 166 -26.85 0.71 2.68
C LYS A 166 -25.34 0.76 2.92
N ALA A 167 -24.94 0.70 4.17
CA ALA A 167 -23.54 0.56 4.53
C ALA A 167 -23.42 -0.54 5.60
N GLN A 168 -22.51 -1.51 5.39
CA GLN A 168 -22.30 -2.63 6.28
C GLN A 168 -20.82 -2.86 6.51
N TYR A 169 -20.45 -3.26 7.71
CA TYR A 169 -19.12 -3.71 8.07
C TYR A 169 -19.12 -5.23 8.26
N LEU A 170 -18.20 -5.92 7.59
CA LEU A 170 -18.00 -7.35 7.67
C LEU A 170 -17.02 -7.66 8.80
N GLN A 171 -17.50 -8.29 9.86
CA GLN A 171 -16.64 -8.75 10.94
C GLN A 171 -16.03 -10.12 10.61
N GLY A 172 -14.86 -10.43 11.19
CA GLY A 172 -14.12 -11.67 10.94
C GLY A 172 -14.88 -12.98 11.21
N SER A 173 -16.04 -12.91 11.84
CA SER A 173 -16.98 -14.04 12.04
C SER A 173 -18.02 -14.19 10.91
N GLY A 174 -17.95 -13.38 9.85
CA GLY A 174 -18.97 -13.32 8.80
C GLY A 174 -20.23 -12.55 9.20
N LEU A 175 -20.26 -11.96 10.39
CA LEU A 175 -21.36 -11.12 10.83
C LEU A 175 -21.32 -9.77 10.11
N ARG A 176 -22.44 -9.35 9.57
CA ARG A 176 -22.63 -8.03 8.94
C ARG A 176 -23.25 -7.09 9.96
N GLN A 177 -22.53 -6.03 10.27
CA GLN A 177 -23.01 -4.96 11.13
C GLN A 177 -23.43 -3.78 10.27
N ASP A 178 -24.68 -3.32 10.41
CA ASP A 178 -25.14 -2.13 9.72
C ASP A 178 -24.48 -0.88 10.31
N LEU A 179 -23.95 -0.04 9.42
CA LEU A 179 -23.33 1.23 9.80
C LEU A 179 -24.33 2.38 9.66
N GLN A 180 -24.31 3.29 10.60
CA GLN A 180 -25.10 4.52 10.50
C GLN A 180 -24.47 5.47 9.50
N ILE A 181 -25.14 5.76 8.40
CA ILE A 181 -24.62 6.55 7.28
C ILE A 181 -24.21 7.96 7.72
N ASP A 182 -24.94 8.56 8.65
CA ASP A 182 -24.62 9.90 9.19
C ASP A 182 -23.27 9.99 9.91
N ARG A 183 -22.79 8.84 10.40
CA ARG A 183 -21.53 8.72 11.13
C ARG A 183 -20.37 8.31 10.23
N LEU A 184 -20.68 7.94 9.00
CA LEU A 184 -19.68 7.54 8.01
C LEU A 184 -19.05 8.77 7.36
N ARG A 185 -17.73 8.73 7.21
CA ARG A 185 -16.94 9.74 6.48
C ARG A 185 -16.01 9.03 5.52
N ILE A 186 -16.15 9.33 4.24
CA ILE A 186 -15.34 8.73 3.18
C ILE A 186 -14.49 9.83 2.56
N HIS A 187 -13.18 9.63 2.61
CA HIS A 187 -12.21 10.51 1.98
C HIS A 187 -11.56 9.81 0.81
N ASN A 188 -11.37 10.52 -0.29
CA ASN A 188 -10.88 9.98 -1.55
C ASN A 188 -9.57 10.65 -1.95
N VAL A 189 -8.72 9.91 -2.67
CA VAL A 189 -7.54 10.47 -3.35
C VAL A 189 -7.89 10.69 -4.82
N GLY A 190 -7.88 11.97 -5.22
CA GLY A 190 -8.10 12.34 -6.61
C GLY A 190 -9.56 12.32 -7.06
N MET A 191 -9.76 12.60 -8.36
CA MET A 191 -11.10 12.77 -8.96
C MET A 191 -11.53 11.58 -9.83
N LYS A 192 -10.64 10.61 -10.07
CA LYS A 192 -10.96 9.47 -10.94
C LYS A 192 -11.88 8.51 -10.21
N ARG A 193 -13.08 8.36 -10.71
CA ARG A 193 -14.11 7.48 -10.14
C ARG A 193 -13.81 6.01 -10.42
N ARG A 194 -14.16 5.17 -9.46
CA ARG A 194 -14.08 3.72 -9.58
C ARG A 194 -15.30 3.20 -10.34
N GLY A 195 -15.11 2.85 -11.61
CA GLY A 195 -16.21 2.38 -12.45
C GLY A 195 -17.40 3.36 -12.46
N ASN A 196 -18.58 2.89 -12.13
CA ASN A 196 -19.81 3.70 -12.06
C ASN A 196 -20.07 4.31 -10.67
N SER A 197 -19.19 4.09 -9.69
CA SER A 197 -19.37 4.62 -8.35
C SER A 197 -19.25 6.14 -8.32
N VAL A 198 -20.12 6.76 -7.56
CA VAL A 198 -20.09 8.22 -7.30
C VAL A 198 -19.24 8.52 -6.06
N ILE A 199 -19.17 7.57 -5.14
CA ILE A 199 -18.54 7.73 -3.82
C ILE A 199 -17.06 7.36 -3.86
N PHE A 200 -16.73 6.26 -4.55
CA PHE A 200 -15.36 5.71 -4.53
C PHE A 200 -14.50 6.21 -5.68
N SER A 201 -13.23 6.46 -5.36
CA SER A 201 -12.21 6.78 -6.35
C SER A 201 -11.21 5.62 -6.53
N GLU A 202 -10.47 5.64 -7.63
CA GLU A 202 -9.34 4.76 -7.85
C GLU A 202 -8.11 5.31 -7.11
N GLY A 203 -7.39 4.43 -6.41
CA GLY A 203 -6.15 4.77 -5.71
C GLY A 203 -4.97 5.03 -6.64
N LEU A 204 -3.87 5.50 -6.06
CA LEU A 204 -2.63 5.75 -6.81
C LEU A 204 -2.05 4.48 -7.43
N LEU A 205 -2.26 3.32 -6.81
CA LEU A 205 -1.82 2.01 -7.32
C LEU A 205 -2.31 1.71 -8.74
N TRP A 206 -3.48 2.23 -9.14
CA TRP A 206 -4.00 2.03 -10.49
C TRP A 206 -3.12 2.62 -11.58
N LYS A 207 -2.30 3.61 -11.26
CA LYS A 207 -1.32 4.16 -12.22
C LYS A 207 -0.18 3.17 -12.49
N ALA A 208 0.09 2.28 -11.54
CA ALA A 208 1.11 1.23 -11.65
C ALA A 208 0.54 -0.16 -12.00
N ASN A 209 -0.75 -0.26 -12.40
CA ASN A 209 -1.43 -1.54 -12.57
C ASN A 209 -0.67 -2.54 -13.46
N LYS A 210 -0.08 -2.08 -14.57
CA LYS A 210 0.69 -2.94 -15.47
C LYS A 210 1.95 -3.52 -14.80
N SER A 211 2.70 -2.69 -14.07
CA SER A 211 3.88 -3.15 -13.35
C SER A 211 3.51 -4.09 -12.20
N ILE A 212 2.38 -3.85 -11.54
CA ILE A 212 1.85 -4.76 -10.51
C ILE A 212 1.44 -6.10 -11.13
N ASP A 213 0.71 -6.10 -12.24
CA ASP A 213 0.29 -7.33 -12.91
C ASP A 213 1.52 -8.13 -13.42
N THR A 214 2.55 -7.45 -13.94
CA THR A 214 3.81 -8.09 -14.33
C THR A 214 4.52 -8.69 -13.12
N LEU A 215 4.64 -7.94 -12.03
CA LEU A 215 5.23 -8.40 -10.77
C LEU A 215 4.53 -9.67 -10.24
N LEU A 216 3.21 -9.69 -10.23
CA LEU A 216 2.42 -10.85 -9.80
C LEU A 216 2.63 -12.05 -10.73
N ALA A 217 2.73 -11.83 -12.04
CA ALA A 217 3.04 -12.89 -13.00
C ALA A 217 4.45 -13.46 -12.79
N VAL A 218 5.44 -12.62 -12.50
CA VAL A 218 6.82 -13.06 -12.16
C VAL A 218 6.82 -13.89 -10.87
N TYR A 219 6.10 -13.47 -9.83
CA TYR A 219 5.96 -14.27 -8.61
C TYR A 219 5.33 -15.64 -8.89
N SER A 220 4.26 -15.68 -9.68
CA SER A 220 3.60 -16.92 -10.07
C SER A 220 4.52 -17.83 -10.88
N ALA A 221 5.26 -17.29 -11.84
CA ALA A 221 6.23 -18.03 -12.64
C ALA A 221 7.35 -18.61 -11.77
N ARG A 222 7.94 -17.81 -10.90
CA ARG A 222 8.98 -18.24 -9.94
C ARG A 222 8.46 -19.36 -9.06
N TYR A 223 7.28 -19.19 -8.47
CA TYR A 223 6.69 -20.23 -7.64
C TYR A 223 6.52 -21.54 -8.40
N ASN A 224 5.98 -21.51 -9.62
CA ASN A 224 5.77 -22.69 -10.44
C ASN A 224 7.11 -23.41 -10.76
N VAL A 225 8.17 -22.65 -11.06
CA VAL A 225 9.50 -23.25 -11.33
C VAL A 225 10.07 -23.89 -10.06
N TYR A 226 9.97 -23.24 -8.90
CA TYR A 226 10.45 -23.81 -7.64
C TYR A 226 9.58 -24.97 -7.17
N ALA A 227 8.26 -24.88 -7.31
CA ALA A 227 7.32 -25.93 -6.94
C ALA A 227 7.54 -27.23 -7.74
N ASN A 228 7.91 -27.07 -9.02
CA ASN A 228 8.17 -28.20 -9.91
C ASN A 228 9.66 -28.63 -9.95
N ASN A 229 10.52 -28.07 -9.08
CA ASN A 229 11.98 -28.34 -9.02
C ASN A 229 12.72 -28.14 -10.35
N GLY A 230 12.28 -27.23 -11.18
CA GLY A 230 12.96 -26.89 -12.42
C GLY A 230 12.04 -26.36 -13.52
N ALA A 231 12.60 -26.20 -14.70
CA ALA A 231 11.86 -25.73 -15.86
C ALA A 231 10.86 -26.78 -16.34
N ALA A 232 9.66 -26.36 -16.69
CA ALA A 232 8.69 -27.24 -17.31
C ALA A 232 9.16 -27.68 -18.72
N GLY A 233 8.92 -28.91 -19.04
CA GLY A 233 9.30 -29.49 -20.32
C GLY A 233 8.52 -30.76 -20.61
N TYR A 234 8.76 -31.31 -21.78
CA TYR A 234 8.20 -32.59 -22.19
C TYR A 234 9.27 -33.67 -22.12
N LEU A 235 8.86 -34.84 -21.64
CA LEU A 235 9.64 -36.03 -21.78
C LEU A 235 9.34 -36.64 -23.17
N ALA A 236 10.27 -36.51 -24.07
CA ALA A 236 10.18 -37.08 -25.41
C ALA A 236 10.98 -38.36 -25.48
N HIS A 237 10.54 -39.29 -26.30
CA HIS A 237 11.34 -40.48 -26.62
C HIS A 237 12.53 -40.08 -27.49
N LYS A 238 13.74 -40.46 -27.09
CA LYS A 238 14.92 -40.23 -27.89
C LYS A 238 14.97 -41.25 -29.04
N ALA A 239 14.77 -40.80 -30.30
CA ALA A 239 14.89 -41.65 -31.42
C ALA A 239 16.35 -42.13 -31.53
N THR A 240 16.57 -43.46 -31.38
CA THR A 240 17.84 -44.11 -31.71
C THR A 240 17.88 -44.43 -33.22
N ALA A 241 18.90 -43.96 -33.91
CA ALA A 241 19.01 -43.92 -35.35
C ALA A 241 19.02 -45.30 -36.07
N ASN A 242 18.74 -46.41 -35.39
CA ASN A 242 18.98 -47.79 -35.92
C ASN A 242 17.82 -48.78 -35.81
N THR A 243 16.56 -48.37 -35.72
CA THR A 243 15.47 -49.36 -35.69
C THR A 243 14.32 -48.95 -36.59
N ASN A 244 14.34 -49.48 -37.80
CA ASN A 244 13.24 -49.39 -38.78
C ASN A 244 12.03 -50.31 -38.47
N SER A 245 11.95 -50.96 -37.33
CA SER A 245 10.97 -52.03 -37.11
C SER A 245 9.97 -51.83 -35.98
N ASP A 246 10.09 -50.78 -35.13
CA ASP A 246 9.23 -50.72 -33.96
C ASP A 246 8.64 -49.34 -33.67
N LEU A 247 8.10 -48.68 -34.66
CA LEU A 247 7.31 -47.46 -34.45
C LEU A 247 6.07 -47.72 -33.57
N GLU A 248 5.53 -48.94 -33.57
CA GLU A 248 4.38 -49.31 -32.75
C GLU A 248 4.74 -49.61 -31.27
N ALA A 249 5.98 -50.07 -30.99
CA ALA A 249 6.42 -50.32 -29.61
C ALA A 249 6.81 -49.04 -28.85
N VAL A 250 7.01 -47.93 -29.59
CA VAL A 250 7.53 -46.67 -29.07
C VAL A 250 6.45 -45.71 -28.54
N ILE A 251 5.20 -45.90 -28.94
CA ILE A 251 4.09 -45.15 -28.35
C ILE A 251 3.74 -45.82 -27.03
N ALA A 252 4.34 -45.34 -25.94
CA ALA A 252 3.93 -45.75 -24.61
C ALA A 252 2.42 -45.59 -24.49
N GLY A 253 1.68 -46.69 -24.28
CA GLY A 253 0.25 -46.65 -24.11
C GLY A 253 -0.15 -45.63 -23.02
N ALA A 254 -1.37 -45.10 -23.06
CA ALA A 254 -1.84 -44.04 -22.16
C ALA A 254 -1.53 -44.38 -20.69
N ASN A 255 -1.68 -45.63 -20.28
CA ASN A 255 -1.39 -46.12 -18.93
C ASN A 255 0.11 -46.01 -18.53
N LYS A 256 1.04 -46.19 -19.47
CA LYS A 256 2.47 -45.99 -19.20
C LYS A 256 2.84 -44.50 -19.07
N ARG A 257 2.17 -43.65 -19.83
CA ARG A 257 2.35 -42.16 -19.70
C ARG A 257 1.87 -41.68 -18.35
N GLU A 258 0.69 -42.12 -17.90
CA GLU A 258 0.16 -41.80 -16.57
C GLU A 258 1.08 -42.31 -15.45
N GLN A 259 1.60 -43.52 -15.57
CA GLN A 259 2.55 -44.07 -14.58
C GLN A 259 3.84 -43.24 -14.52
N ILE A 260 4.42 -42.86 -15.67
CA ILE A 260 5.62 -42.04 -15.71
C ILE A 260 5.35 -40.64 -15.10
N LEU A 261 4.22 -40.02 -15.44
CA LEU A 261 3.83 -38.73 -14.86
C LEU A 261 3.59 -38.84 -13.35
N LYS A 262 2.95 -39.91 -12.90
CA LYS A 262 2.72 -40.18 -11.48
C LYS A 262 4.04 -40.36 -10.72
N ASP A 263 4.94 -41.19 -11.26
CA ASP A 263 6.27 -41.41 -10.67
C ASP A 263 7.10 -40.13 -10.60
N ILE A 264 7.03 -39.26 -11.61
CA ILE A 264 7.73 -37.99 -11.63
C ILE A 264 7.14 -37.00 -10.60
N ASN A 265 5.83 -36.91 -10.52
CA ASN A 265 5.16 -36.04 -9.56
C ASN A 265 5.35 -36.51 -8.11
N GLU A 266 5.35 -37.81 -7.86
CA GLU A 266 5.60 -38.39 -6.53
C GLU A 266 7.07 -38.23 -6.10
N ARG A 267 8.03 -38.23 -7.03
CA ARG A 267 9.47 -38.18 -6.74
C ARG A 267 10.04 -36.76 -6.74
N ASN A 268 9.53 -35.87 -7.57
CA ASN A 268 10.12 -34.57 -7.82
C ASN A 268 9.28 -33.39 -7.29
N GLY A 269 8.11 -33.60 -6.72
CA GLY A 269 7.28 -32.51 -6.15
C GLY A 269 7.81 -31.95 -4.83
N ILE A 270 7.40 -30.74 -4.46
CA ILE A 270 7.74 -30.12 -3.15
C ILE A 270 7.23 -30.99 -1.99
N THR A 271 6.12 -31.66 -2.18
CA THR A 271 5.47 -32.53 -1.18
C THR A 271 5.88 -34.00 -1.26
N GLY A 272 6.63 -34.41 -2.30
CA GLY A 272 7.04 -35.77 -2.53
C GLY A 272 8.36 -36.12 -1.83
N ARG A 273 8.62 -37.43 -1.64
CA ARG A 273 9.95 -37.93 -1.22
C ARG A 273 10.97 -37.57 -2.29
N ARG A 274 11.93 -36.72 -1.96
CA ARG A 274 13.03 -36.33 -2.86
C ARG A 274 13.96 -37.51 -3.17
N ASN A 275 13.58 -38.35 -4.13
CA ASN A 275 14.52 -39.30 -4.74
C ASN A 275 15.14 -38.63 -5.97
N LEU A 276 16.36 -38.15 -5.82
CA LEU A 276 17.14 -37.47 -6.86
C LEU A 276 17.44 -38.32 -8.11
N TRP A 277 17.21 -39.63 -8.05
CA TRP A 277 17.55 -40.56 -9.11
C TRP A 277 16.33 -41.41 -9.50
N GLY A 278 15.92 -41.29 -10.74
CA GLY A 278 14.95 -42.16 -11.38
C GLY A 278 15.65 -42.95 -12.49
N VAL A 279 15.38 -44.25 -12.59
CA VAL A 279 15.87 -45.06 -13.68
C VAL A 279 14.72 -45.29 -14.65
N SER A 280 14.91 -44.88 -15.91
CA SER A 280 13.95 -45.12 -17.00
C SER A 280 14.41 -46.36 -17.77
N GLY A 281 13.51 -47.33 -18.03
CA GLY A 281 13.75 -48.47 -18.91
C GLY A 281 13.67 -48.11 -20.41
N VAL A 282 13.40 -46.87 -20.75
CA VAL A 282 13.25 -46.39 -22.13
C VAL A 282 14.15 -45.17 -22.31
N PRO A 283 14.84 -44.99 -23.43
CA PRO A 283 15.60 -43.80 -23.69
C PRO A 283 14.66 -42.58 -23.82
N ILE A 284 14.73 -41.68 -22.84
CA ILE A 284 13.92 -40.47 -22.78
C ILE A 284 14.83 -39.25 -22.85
N GLU A 285 14.37 -38.21 -23.53
CA GLU A 285 15.01 -36.92 -23.59
C GLU A 285 14.05 -35.88 -23.00
N PHE A 286 14.59 -35.03 -22.14
CA PHE A 286 13.82 -33.90 -21.61
C PHE A 286 13.92 -32.74 -22.55
N VAL A 287 12.80 -32.40 -23.23
CA VAL A 287 12.68 -31.25 -24.08
C VAL A 287 12.16 -30.07 -23.23
N LYS A 288 13.05 -29.19 -22.90
CA LYS A 288 12.75 -27.98 -22.14
C LYS A 288 11.89 -27.03 -22.99
N THR A 289 10.73 -26.64 -22.46
CA THR A 289 9.78 -25.73 -23.14
C THR A 289 9.72 -24.34 -22.57
N LEU A 290 10.18 -24.16 -21.32
CA LEU A 290 10.25 -22.86 -20.69
C LEU A 290 11.69 -22.42 -20.47
N ALA A 291 11.90 -21.11 -20.51
CA ALA A 291 13.17 -20.50 -20.15
C ALA A 291 13.60 -20.88 -18.73
N THR A 292 14.89 -20.98 -18.46
CA THR A 292 15.41 -21.16 -17.10
C THR A 292 15.20 -19.90 -16.28
N ILE A 293 15.28 -20.02 -14.95
CA ILE A 293 15.23 -18.88 -14.02
C ILE A 293 16.27 -17.82 -14.38
N ASN A 294 17.47 -18.24 -14.82
CA ASN A 294 18.55 -17.32 -15.21
C ASN A 294 18.25 -16.62 -16.53
N GLU A 295 17.57 -17.29 -17.47
CA GLU A 295 17.18 -16.68 -18.76
C GLU A 295 16.05 -15.67 -18.62
N LEU A 296 15.20 -15.82 -17.61
CA LEU A 296 14.10 -14.91 -17.33
C LEU A 296 14.54 -13.66 -16.54
N MET A 297 15.77 -13.63 -16.02
CA MET A 297 16.30 -12.51 -15.18
C MET A 297 15.28 -11.94 -14.16
N PRO A 298 14.53 -12.79 -13.44
CA PRO A 298 13.36 -12.36 -12.67
C PRO A 298 13.69 -11.42 -11.51
N PHE A 299 14.95 -11.30 -11.11
CA PHE A 299 15.39 -10.41 -10.05
C PHE A 299 15.54 -8.96 -10.54
N GLU A 300 16.01 -8.77 -11.76
CA GLU A 300 16.15 -7.46 -12.39
C GLU A 300 14.77 -6.89 -12.75
N GLU A 301 13.88 -7.73 -13.32
CA GLU A 301 12.50 -7.34 -13.62
C GLU A 301 11.73 -6.95 -12.36
N THR A 302 11.86 -7.71 -11.27
CA THR A 302 11.20 -7.40 -10.00
C THR A 302 11.67 -6.07 -9.44
N LEU A 303 12.98 -5.78 -9.53
CA LEU A 303 13.54 -4.51 -9.07
C LEU A 303 13.05 -3.34 -9.94
N GLU A 304 13.00 -3.51 -11.26
CA GLU A 304 12.47 -2.48 -12.15
C GLU A 304 10.99 -2.18 -11.88
N ASP A 305 10.17 -3.21 -11.70
CA ASP A 305 8.76 -3.04 -11.39
C ASP A 305 8.57 -2.40 -10.01
N SER A 306 9.39 -2.75 -9.03
CA SER A 306 9.44 -2.12 -7.72
C SER A 306 9.73 -0.61 -7.82
N ILE A 307 10.72 -0.23 -8.64
CA ILE A 307 11.07 1.17 -8.91
C ILE A 307 9.92 1.90 -9.61
N LYS A 308 9.27 1.27 -10.60
CA LYS A 308 8.12 1.85 -11.30
C LYS A 308 6.94 2.08 -10.35
N ILE A 309 6.65 1.11 -9.48
CA ILE A 309 5.60 1.24 -8.46
C ILE A 309 5.94 2.38 -7.50
N ALA A 310 7.17 2.42 -6.97
CA ALA A 310 7.62 3.48 -6.07
C ALA A 310 7.59 4.88 -6.73
N SER A 311 7.87 4.97 -8.02
CA SER A 311 7.85 6.23 -8.78
C SER A 311 6.46 6.86 -8.86
N VAL A 312 5.38 6.07 -8.82
CA VAL A 312 4.00 6.58 -8.78
C VAL A 312 3.75 7.36 -7.49
N PHE A 313 4.45 7.00 -6.41
CA PHE A 313 4.44 7.71 -5.13
C PHE A 313 5.56 8.76 -5.03
N GLN A 314 6.23 9.09 -6.14
CA GLN A 314 7.33 10.06 -6.18
C GLN A 314 8.52 9.68 -5.28
N ILE A 315 8.70 8.39 -5.01
CA ILE A 315 9.83 7.87 -4.24
C ILE A 315 10.99 7.61 -5.21
N PRO A 316 12.15 8.27 -5.03
CA PRO A 316 13.32 8.07 -5.87
C PRO A 316 13.85 6.62 -5.80
N PRO A 317 14.44 6.09 -6.89
CA PRO A 317 14.99 4.74 -6.92
C PRO A 317 16.03 4.44 -5.85
N VAL A 318 16.72 5.49 -5.36
CA VAL A 318 17.73 5.42 -4.29
C VAL A 318 17.15 4.91 -2.97
N LEU A 319 15.88 5.22 -2.68
CA LEU A 319 15.19 4.81 -1.45
C LEU A 319 14.52 3.43 -1.56
N VAL A 320 14.42 2.86 -2.76
CA VAL A 320 13.88 1.51 -2.94
C VAL A 320 14.89 0.49 -2.42
N PRO A 321 14.50 -0.44 -1.53
CA PRO A 321 15.40 -1.45 -0.98
C PRO A 321 16.05 -2.29 -2.08
N ARG A 322 17.39 -2.29 -2.15
CA ARG A 322 18.18 -3.03 -3.13
C ARG A 322 19.53 -3.42 -2.56
N LYS A 323 20.21 -4.37 -3.21
CA LYS A 323 21.49 -4.92 -2.76
C LYS A 323 22.63 -3.88 -2.81
N ASP A 324 22.64 -3.03 -3.84
CA ASP A 324 23.66 -1.99 -4.04
C ASP A 324 23.11 -0.69 -3.46
N GLN A 325 23.54 -0.37 -2.23
CA GLN A 325 23.12 0.84 -1.55
C GLN A 325 23.95 2.04 -2.01
N SER A 326 23.26 3.18 -2.17
CA SER A 326 23.88 4.48 -2.40
C SER A 326 24.52 5.01 -1.11
N THR A 327 25.37 6.05 -1.25
CA THR A 327 25.93 6.75 -0.10
C THR A 327 24.85 7.39 0.77
N TYR A 328 25.13 7.54 2.06
CA TYR A 328 24.21 8.13 3.05
C TYR A 328 23.70 9.52 2.61
N ASP A 329 24.58 10.39 2.12
CA ASP A 329 24.20 11.74 1.65
C ASP A 329 23.19 11.71 0.51
N ASN A 330 23.30 10.73 -0.41
CA ASN A 330 22.33 10.58 -1.50
C ASN A 330 20.96 10.13 -0.99
N GLN A 331 20.94 9.28 0.05
CA GLN A 331 19.68 8.82 0.65
C GLN A 331 18.97 9.96 1.38
N GLU A 332 19.70 10.77 2.14
CA GLU A 332 19.16 11.90 2.88
C GLU A 332 18.58 12.97 1.94
N ASN A 333 19.31 13.33 0.89
CA ASN A 333 18.80 14.25 -0.14
C ASN A 333 17.59 13.68 -0.87
N ALA A 334 17.57 12.38 -1.15
CA ALA A 334 16.43 11.72 -1.76
C ALA A 334 15.20 11.73 -0.83
N GLU A 335 15.39 11.48 0.47
CA GLU A 335 14.32 11.53 1.46
C GLU A 335 13.74 12.94 1.60
N ARG A 336 14.60 13.96 1.64
CA ARG A 336 14.18 15.37 1.62
C ARG A 336 13.31 15.68 0.42
N ASN A 337 13.72 15.27 -0.78
CA ASN A 337 12.94 15.47 -1.99
C ASN A 337 11.54 14.85 -1.90
N VAL A 338 11.40 13.68 -1.27
CA VAL A 338 10.08 13.06 -1.06
C VAL A 338 9.24 13.87 -0.08
N TRP A 339 9.87 14.39 1.00
CA TRP A 339 9.17 15.26 1.94
C TRP A 339 8.64 16.51 1.26
N GLU A 340 9.48 17.25 0.55
CA GLU A 340 9.13 18.52 -0.08
C GLU A 340 8.10 18.37 -1.21
N ASN A 341 8.24 17.33 -2.05
CA ASN A 341 7.39 17.15 -3.23
C ASN A 341 6.12 16.32 -2.99
N GLY A 342 6.07 15.48 -1.95
CA GLY A 342 4.97 14.55 -1.74
C GLY A 342 4.38 14.55 -0.34
N LEU A 343 5.20 14.24 0.68
CA LEU A 343 4.73 14.00 2.04
C LEU A 343 4.08 15.22 2.71
N LEU A 344 4.67 16.41 2.59
CA LEU A 344 4.10 17.63 3.17
C LEU A 344 2.73 17.98 2.55
N SER A 345 2.59 17.82 1.24
CA SER A 345 1.32 18.03 0.55
C SER A 345 0.25 17.03 0.98
N MET A 346 0.65 15.76 1.14
CA MET A 346 -0.25 14.71 1.62
C MET A 346 -0.64 14.95 3.09
N ALA A 347 0.30 15.31 3.96
CA ALA A 347 0.03 15.65 5.36
C ALA A 347 -0.96 16.82 5.47
N ALA A 348 -0.78 17.87 4.67
CA ALA A 348 -1.72 18.97 4.60
C ALA A 348 -3.13 18.51 4.18
N THR A 349 -3.22 17.62 3.20
CA THR A 349 -4.50 17.03 2.76
C THR A 349 -5.15 16.20 3.87
N VAL A 350 -4.36 15.40 4.60
CA VAL A 350 -4.84 14.63 5.76
C VAL A 350 -5.40 15.58 6.82
N CYS A 351 -4.67 16.63 7.19
CA CYS A 351 -5.12 17.63 8.17
C CYS A 351 -6.42 18.31 7.76
N GLN A 352 -6.56 18.68 6.47
CA GLN A 352 -7.80 19.27 5.94
C GLN A 352 -8.97 18.30 6.04
N ASN A 353 -8.74 17.02 5.70
CA ASN A 353 -9.76 15.99 5.76
C ASN A 353 -10.18 15.71 7.21
N LEU A 354 -9.23 15.61 8.14
CA LEU A 354 -9.51 15.45 9.56
C LEU A 354 -10.27 16.65 10.13
N THR A 355 -9.89 17.87 9.77
CA THR A 355 -10.60 19.10 10.16
C THR A 355 -12.07 19.06 9.76
N LYS A 356 -12.34 18.69 8.48
CA LYS A 356 -13.72 18.54 7.97
C LYS A 356 -14.46 17.39 8.63
N MET A 357 -13.79 16.26 8.82
CA MET A 357 -14.36 15.05 9.41
C MET A 357 -14.84 15.29 10.83
N PHE A 358 -14.04 15.94 11.67
CA PHE A 358 -14.39 16.24 13.05
C PHE A 358 -15.35 17.44 13.20
N GLY A 359 -15.72 18.09 12.08
CA GLY A 359 -16.64 19.22 12.13
C GLY A 359 -16.03 20.46 12.77
N ILE A 360 -14.70 20.60 12.73
CA ILE A 360 -14.00 21.79 13.23
C ILE A 360 -14.29 22.95 12.28
N THR A 361 -14.88 24.01 12.81
CA THR A 361 -15.33 25.18 12.05
C THR A 361 -14.73 26.47 12.61
N GLY A 362 -14.85 27.55 11.85
CA GLY A 362 -14.37 28.88 12.29
C GLY A 362 -12.95 29.20 11.84
N ASN A 363 -12.13 29.73 12.76
CA ASN A 363 -10.77 30.18 12.47
C ASN A 363 -9.68 29.16 12.86
N VAL A 364 -10.09 27.92 13.16
CA VAL A 364 -9.23 26.89 13.71
C VAL A 364 -9.24 25.69 12.77
N LYS A 365 -8.12 25.02 12.60
CA LYS A 365 -7.95 23.81 11.81
C LYS A 365 -6.91 22.88 12.46
N ILE A 366 -6.90 21.65 12.04
CA ILE A 366 -5.79 20.73 12.35
C ILE A 366 -4.65 21.06 11.40
N GLY A 367 -3.47 21.26 11.95
CA GLY A 367 -2.21 21.41 11.27
C GLY A 367 -1.23 20.34 11.71
N PHE A 368 0.01 20.44 11.25
CA PHE A 368 1.10 19.58 11.67
C PHE A 368 2.39 20.36 11.80
N ASP A 369 3.26 19.90 12.68
CA ASP A 369 4.63 20.35 12.83
C ASP A 369 5.58 19.25 12.34
N ALA A 370 6.47 19.60 11.44
CA ALA A 370 7.49 18.71 10.87
C ALA A 370 8.90 18.97 11.45
N SER A 371 9.02 19.72 12.53
CA SER A 371 10.30 20.06 13.17
C SER A 371 11.06 18.84 13.69
N ASN A 372 10.36 17.73 13.93
CA ASN A 372 10.95 16.45 14.33
C ASN A 372 11.56 15.65 13.16
N VAL A 373 11.42 16.11 11.91
CA VAL A 373 11.94 15.42 10.72
C VAL A 373 13.37 15.86 10.45
N SER A 374 14.34 14.97 10.73
CA SER A 374 15.77 15.28 10.62
C SER A 374 16.19 15.72 9.21
N SER A 375 15.66 15.10 8.17
CA SER A 375 15.98 15.44 6.78
C SER A 375 15.51 16.85 6.36
N LEU A 376 14.54 17.44 7.06
CA LEU A 376 14.09 18.82 6.85
C LEU A 376 14.88 19.82 7.72
N THR A 377 15.21 19.45 8.96
CA THR A 377 15.86 20.35 9.94
C THR A 377 17.36 20.57 9.66
N GLN A 378 18.04 19.65 8.99
CA GLN A 378 19.46 19.85 8.63
C GLN A 378 19.67 21.05 7.71
N ASN A 379 18.69 21.40 6.88
CA ASN A 379 18.76 22.65 6.09
C ASN A 379 18.69 23.90 6.95
N GLU A 380 17.96 23.85 8.06
CA GLU A 380 17.91 25.00 8.98
C GLU A 380 19.24 25.21 9.67
N SER A 381 19.94 24.15 10.09
CA SER A 381 21.29 24.27 10.66
C SER A 381 22.29 24.78 9.62
N THR A 382 22.23 24.30 8.38
CA THR A 382 23.09 24.77 7.28
C THR A 382 22.78 26.22 6.93
N ASN A 383 21.51 26.63 6.93
CA ASN A 383 21.10 28.02 6.73
C ASN A 383 21.52 28.90 7.90
N GLN A 384 21.41 28.43 9.15
CA GLN A 384 21.92 29.13 10.32
C GLN A 384 23.45 29.31 10.27
N ASP A 385 24.17 28.27 9.84
CA ASP A 385 25.64 28.37 9.62
C ASP A 385 26.01 29.34 8.50
N LEU A 386 25.21 29.38 7.42
CA LEU A 386 25.38 30.36 6.35
C LEU A 386 25.08 31.78 6.83
N ILE A 387 24.00 31.98 7.58
CA ILE A 387 23.65 33.25 8.20
C ILE A 387 24.74 33.68 9.20
N ALA A 388 25.22 32.77 10.04
CA ALA A 388 26.33 33.06 10.96
C ALA A 388 27.62 33.45 10.24
N LYS A 389 27.98 32.76 9.14
CA LYS A 389 29.12 33.13 8.29
C LYS A 389 28.91 34.48 7.62
N GLN A 390 27.70 34.79 7.15
CA GLN A 390 27.38 36.09 6.56
C GLN A 390 27.46 37.21 7.60
N LEU A 391 26.94 37.02 8.82
CA LEU A 391 27.07 37.96 9.92
C LEU A 391 28.54 38.20 10.30
N THR A 392 29.34 37.14 10.36
CA THR A 392 30.79 37.26 10.61
C THR A 392 31.50 38.06 9.49
N ASN A 393 31.10 37.85 8.24
CA ASN A 393 31.62 38.62 7.11
C ASN A 393 31.19 40.06 7.15
N LEU A 394 29.96 40.37 7.57
CA LEU A 394 29.46 41.75 7.76
C LEU A 394 30.19 42.47 8.89
N GLU A 395 30.46 41.76 10.00
CA GLU A 395 31.30 42.30 11.08
C GLU A 395 32.73 42.64 10.62
N LYS A 396 33.33 41.80 9.80
CA LYS A 396 34.65 42.09 9.18
C LYS A 396 34.59 43.23 8.20
N MET A 397 33.52 43.38 7.41
CA MET A 397 33.30 44.51 6.52
C MET A 397 33.15 45.82 7.29
N LYS A 398 32.46 45.79 8.44
CA LYS A 398 32.35 46.98 9.32
C LYS A 398 33.67 47.42 9.89
N GLN A 399 34.55 46.43 10.23
CA GLN A 399 35.92 46.76 10.69
C GLN A 399 36.76 47.44 9.62
N LEU A 400 36.51 47.10 8.35
CA LEU A 400 37.22 47.69 7.20
C LEU A 400 36.60 49.01 6.74
N ASN A 401 35.32 49.20 6.89
CA ASN A 401 34.62 50.42 6.54
C ASN A 401 33.52 50.76 7.57
N PRO A 402 33.79 51.65 8.54
CA PRO A 402 32.88 51.97 9.64
C PRO A 402 31.57 52.66 9.23
N GLU A 403 31.46 53.19 8.01
CA GLU A 403 30.26 53.91 7.53
C GLU A 403 29.16 52.97 7.00
N ILE A 404 29.34 51.66 6.95
CA ILE A 404 28.31 50.70 6.49
C ILE A 404 27.20 50.57 7.57
N ASP A 405 25.99 50.92 7.19
CA ASP A 405 24.80 50.66 8.03
C ASP A 405 24.42 49.17 8.00
N ILE A 406 24.88 48.44 9.03
CA ILE A 406 24.61 47.00 9.17
C ILE A 406 23.12 46.70 9.29
N ASN A 407 22.31 47.57 9.90
CA ASN A 407 20.90 47.31 10.10
C ASN A 407 20.16 47.26 8.77
N GLN A 408 20.56 48.06 7.81
CA GLN A 408 19.99 48.03 6.47
C GLN A 408 20.33 46.75 5.72
N VAL A 409 21.58 46.29 5.81
CA VAL A 409 22.04 45.03 5.18
C VAL A 409 21.45 43.82 5.86
N ILE A 410 21.34 43.80 7.19
CA ILE A 410 20.65 42.72 7.94
C ILE A 410 19.17 42.66 7.53
N THR A 411 18.48 43.81 7.39
CA THR A 411 17.09 43.81 6.98
C THR A 411 16.89 43.29 5.56
N GLU A 412 17.81 43.57 4.64
CA GLU A 412 17.80 43.00 3.29
C GLU A 412 18.06 41.48 3.29
N ILE A 413 18.99 41.01 4.12
CA ILE A 413 19.26 39.57 4.28
C ILE A 413 18.03 38.85 4.83
N PHE A 414 17.42 39.34 5.90
CA PHE A 414 16.21 38.71 6.47
C PHE A 414 15.00 38.77 5.52
N ASN A 415 14.85 39.83 4.73
CA ASN A 415 13.77 39.92 3.74
C ASN A 415 13.97 38.98 2.54
N ASN A 416 15.20 38.62 2.22
CA ASN A 416 15.50 37.68 1.14
C ASN A 416 15.41 36.22 1.58
N TYR A 417 15.68 35.91 2.84
CA TYR A 417 15.61 34.54 3.39
C TYR A 417 14.29 34.21 4.12
N GLY A 418 13.48 35.19 4.46
CA GLY A 418 12.16 35.00 5.11
C GLY A 418 10.99 34.76 4.16
N LYS A 419 11.24 34.47 2.89
CA LYS A 419 10.21 34.20 1.87
C LYS A 419 10.12 32.74 1.44
N TYR A 420 10.75 31.82 2.18
CA TYR A 420 10.63 30.39 1.90
C TYR A 420 10.05 29.66 3.10
#